data_9aa744b88f026dbd22d3e22908cb04f0
#
_entry.id   9aa744b88f026dbd22d3e22908cb04f0
#
_cell.length_a   1.000
_cell.length_b   1.000
_cell.length_c   1.000
_cell.angle_alpha   90.00
_cell.angle_beta   90.00
_cell.angle_gamma   90.00
#
_symmetry.space_group_name_H-M   'P 1'
#
loop_
_entity.id
_entity.type
_entity.pdbx_description
1 polymer ?
#
loop_
_entity_poly.entity_id
_entity_poly.type
_entity_poly.pdbx_seq_one_letter_code
_entity_poly.pdbx_strand_id
1 'polypeptide(L)'
;MCIRDRNYYAGKKIVIFGGGDSALDWTVELSKVASHITLVHRRDEFKAAQHTVSLMEGLVKEGKVDLITNHQISDVLGDKRIKKAVIKDKSDATQEIDCDEILIFYGLKMELGPINDWGLNLNEKQISVNTENFETNLPGVFAIGDISHYPGKLKLILSGFHEAALASQKAFVRAKPDETLTFRYTTSSSDIQKKLGVK
;
A
#
# COMPACT_ATOMS: atom_id res chain seq x y z
N MET A 1 -7.06 -2.90 -0.40
CA MET A 1 -7.67 -4.22 -0.13
C MET A 1 -7.46 -4.56 1.33
N CYS A 2 -8.50 -4.88 2.07
CA CYS A 2 -8.43 -5.18 3.49
C CYS A 2 -8.54 -6.69 3.72
N ILE A 3 -7.99 -7.18 4.83
CA ILE A 3 -8.12 -8.58 5.27
C ILE A 3 -9.60 -9.05 5.36
N ARG A 4 -10.54 -8.10 5.48
CA ARG A 4 -12.00 -8.35 5.40
C ARG A 4 -12.46 -8.90 4.06
N ASP A 5 -11.76 -8.58 2.98
CA ASP A 5 -12.17 -8.93 1.61
C ASP A 5 -11.79 -10.38 1.26
N ARG A 6 -11.00 -11.04 2.09
CA ARG A 6 -10.51 -12.39 1.88
C ARG A 6 -11.64 -13.38 1.57
N ASN A 7 -12.73 -13.33 2.33
CA ASN A 7 -13.87 -14.23 2.16
C ASN A 7 -14.59 -14.04 0.82
N TYR A 8 -14.51 -12.82 0.24
CA TYR A 8 -15.06 -12.54 -1.07
C TYR A 8 -14.38 -13.37 -2.18
N TYR A 9 -13.12 -13.69 -2.00
CA TYR A 9 -12.30 -14.45 -2.95
C TYR A 9 -12.36 -15.97 -2.77
N ALA A 10 -13.13 -16.46 -1.77
CA ALA A 10 -13.23 -17.88 -1.51
C ALA A 10 -13.83 -18.63 -2.72
N GLY A 11 -13.16 -19.71 -3.14
CA GLY A 11 -13.57 -20.55 -4.26
C GLY A 11 -13.40 -19.96 -5.66
N LYS A 12 -12.85 -18.74 -5.79
CA LYS A 12 -12.67 -18.06 -7.08
C LYS A 12 -11.33 -18.38 -7.73
N LYS A 13 -11.29 -18.29 -9.06
CA LYS A 13 -10.05 -18.24 -9.85
C LYS A 13 -9.58 -16.80 -9.94
N ILE A 14 -8.37 -16.53 -9.51
CA ILE A 14 -7.84 -15.16 -9.39
C ILE A 14 -6.57 -15.03 -10.22
N VAL A 15 -6.47 -13.98 -11.03
CA VAL A 15 -5.22 -13.59 -11.66
C VAL A 15 -4.66 -12.37 -10.92
N ILE A 16 -3.43 -12.48 -10.43
CA ILE A 16 -2.72 -11.44 -9.71
C ILE A 16 -1.58 -10.90 -10.59
N PHE A 17 -1.54 -9.59 -10.79
CA PHE A 17 -0.48 -8.92 -11.55
C PHE A 17 0.42 -8.12 -10.63
N GLY A 18 1.72 -8.42 -10.64
CA GLY A 18 2.73 -7.69 -9.87
C GLY A 18 3.92 -8.56 -9.50
N GLY A 19 4.90 -7.96 -8.84
CA GLY A 19 6.12 -8.67 -8.39
C GLY A 19 6.79 -7.97 -7.21
N GLY A 20 6.06 -7.11 -6.51
CA GLY A 20 6.47 -6.51 -5.23
C GLY A 20 5.74 -7.18 -4.05
N ASP A 21 6.03 -6.70 -2.84
CA ASP A 21 5.49 -7.26 -1.59
C ASP A 21 3.97 -7.44 -1.64
N SER A 22 3.21 -6.42 -2.07
CA SER A 22 1.75 -6.51 -2.11
C SER A 22 1.23 -7.63 -3.00
N ALA A 23 1.85 -7.87 -4.17
CA ALA A 23 1.42 -8.94 -5.07
C ALA A 23 1.67 -10.32 -4.45
N LEU A 24 2.85 -10.51 -3.86
CA LEU A 24 3.25 -11.78 -3.29
C LEU A 24 2.52 -12.08 -1.97
N ASP A 25 2.37 -11.08 -1.09
CA ASP A 25 1.62 -11.25 0.17
C ASP A 25 0.17 -11.67 -0.11
N TRP A 26 -0.48 -11.03 -1.10
CA TRP A 26 -1.84 -11.40 -1.47
C TRP A 26 -1.91 -12.74 -2.18
N THR A 27 -0.92 -13.11 -2.97
CA THR A 27 -0.82 -14.46 -3.55
C THR A 27 -0.77 -15.51 -2.46
N VAL A 28 0.11 -15.35 -1.45
CA VAL A 28 0.24 -16.25 -0.32
C VAL A 28 -1.03 -16.28 0.54
N GLU A 29 -1.62 -15.13 0.81
CA GLU A 29 -2.82 -15.07 1.67
C GLU A 29 -4.06 -15.64 0.97
N LEU A 30 -4.28 -15.31 -0.30
CA LEU A 30 -5.46 -15.77 -1.03
C LEU A 30 -5.35 -17.24 -1.46
N SER A 31 -4.15 -17.82 -1.58
CA SER A 31 -3.98 -19.25 -1.87
C SER A 31 -4.64 -20.17 -0.85
N LYS A 32 -4.95 -19.64 0.34
CA LYS A 32 -5.63 -20.38 1.42
C LYS A 32 -7.14 -20.50 1.22
N VAL A 33 -7.75 -19.69 0.34
CA VAL A 33 -9.21 -19.60 0.17
C VAL A 33 -9.67 -19.63 -1.28
N ALA A 34 -8.88 -19.13 -2.22
CA ALA A 34 -9.17 -19.17 -3.65
C ALA A 34 -9.16 -20.62 -4.16
N SER A 35 -9.91 -20.90 -5.22
CA SER A 35 -9.85 -22.21 -5.90
C SER A 35 -8.58 -22.36 -6.71
N HIS A 36 -8.07 -21.27 -7.28
CA HIS A 36 -6.83 -21.23 -8.04
C HIS A 36 -6.29 -19.80 -8.14
N ILE A 37 -4.96 -19.65 -8.17
CA ILE A 37 -4.29 -18.37 -8.37
C ILE A 37 -3.28 -18.49 -9.51
N THR A 38 -3.31 -17.52 -10.43
CA THR A 38 -2.25 -17.30 -11.39
C THR A 38 -1.55 -15.98 -11.07
N LEU A 39 -0.27 -16.04 -10.70
CA LEU A 39 0.57 -14.86 -10.50
C LEU A 39 1.29 -14.53 -11.80
N VAL A 40 1.06 -13.34 -12.32
CA VAL A 40 1.69 -12.85 -13.57
C VAL A 40 2.64 -11.71 -13.23
N HIS A 41 3.90 -11.85 -13.65
CA HIS A 41 4.92 -10.82 -13.48
C HIS A 41 5.68 -10.54 -14.77
N ARG A 42 5.99 -9.25 -14.99
CA ARG A 42 6.67 -8.78 -16.23
C ARG A 42 8.16 -9.07 -16.29
N ARG A 43 8.77 -9.60 -15.23
CA ARG A 43 10.20 -9.94 -15.09
C ARG A 43 10.35 -11.30 -14.45
N ASP A 44 11.58 -11.82 -14.45
CA ASP A 44 11.91 -13.06 -13.73
C ASP A 44 12.24 -12.79 -12.25
N GLU A 45 12.66 -11.57 -11.92
CA GLU A 45 13.08 -11.17 -10.58
C GLU A 45 11.95 -10.44 -9.84
N PHE A 46 11.72 -10.82 -8.60
CA PHE A 46 10.75 -10.20 -7.70
C PHE A 46 11.39 -9.09 -6.86
N LYS A 47 10.62 -8.01 -6.61
CA LYS A 47 10.99 -6.92 -5.69
C LYS A 47 10.19 -7.04 -4.39
N ALA A 48 10.22 -8.19 -3.79
CA ALA A 48 9.53 -8.49 -2.54
C ALA A 48 10.52 -9.07 -1.53
N ALA A 49 10.11 -9.14 -0.24
CA ALA A 49 10.89 -9.78 0.80
C ALA A 49 11.19 -11.23 0.42
N GLN A 50 12.46 -11.66 0.56
CA GLN A 50 12.92 -12.99 0.14
C GLN A 50 12.13 -14.11 0.80
N HIS A 51 11.70 -13.91 2.04
CA HIS A 51 10.84 -14.87 2.73
C HIS A 51 9.50 -15.09 2.01
N THR A 52 8.82 -14.00 1.60
CA THR A 52 7.54 -14.09 0.88
C THR A 52 7.73 -14.71 -0.51
N VAL A 53 8.84 -14.41 -1.19
CA VAL A 53 9.20 -15.07 -2.46
C VAL A 53 9.30 -16.58 -2.26
N SER A 54 10.03 -17.04 -1.24
CA SER A 54 10.19 -18.48 -0.95
C SER A 54 8.86 -19.16 -0.61
N LEU A 55 7.96 -18.47 0.11
CA LEU A 55 6.61 -19.01 0.38
C LEU A 55 5.80 -19.17 -0.91
N MET A 56 5.81 -18.16 -1.77
CA MET A 56 5.12 -18.20 -3.06
C MET A 56 5.66 -19.32 -3.95
N GLU A 57 6.99 -19.47 -4.06
CA GLU A 57 7.63 -20.57 -4.81
C GLU A 57 7.25 -21.95 -4.26
N GLY A 58 7.09 -22.07 -2.95
CA GLY A 58 6.56 -23.28 -2.31
C GLY A 58 5.17 -23.61 -2.82
N LEU A 59 4.27 -22.62 -2.88
CA LEU A 59 2.91 -22.79 -3.40
C LEU A 59 2.88 -23.15 -4.89
N VAL A 60 3.82 -22.63 -5.68
CA VAL A 60 3.99 -23.02 -7.09
C VAL A 60 4.38 -24.51 -7.20
N LYS A 61 5.35 -24.96 -6.39
CA LYS A 61 5.76 -26.36 -6.36
C LYS A 61 4.63 -27.31 -5.92
N GLU A 62 3.76 -26.84 -5.05
CA GLU A 62 2.57 -27.57 -4.60
C GLU A 62 1.41 -27.56 -5.62
N GLY A 63 1.53 -26.83 -6.73
CA GLY A 63 0.47 -26.69 -7.74
C GLY A 63 -0.74 -25.85 -7.29
N LYS A 64 -0.59 -25.06 -6.22
CA LYS A 64 -1.65 -24.14 -5.72
C LYS A 64 -1.64 -22.79 -6.43
N VAL A 65 -0.51 -22.42 -7.00
CA VAL A 65 -0.29 -21.16 -7.71
C VAL A 65 0.42 -21.45 -9.02
N ASP A 66 -0.10 -20.94 -10.12
CA ASP A 66 0.62 -20.89 -11.39
C ASP A 66 1.41 -19.58 -11.46
N LEU A 67 2.69 -19.68 -11.83
CA LEU A 67 3.56 -18.53 -12.02
C LEU A 67 3.85 -18.33 -13.50
N ILE A 68 3.53 -17.15 -14.01
CA ILE A 68 3.84 -16.73 -15.38
C ILE A 68 4.70 -15.47 -15.31
N THR A 69 5.97 -15.60 -15.67
CA THR A 69 6.92 -14.48 -15.75
C THR A 69 7.03 -13.92 -17.18
N ASN A 70 7.67 -12.77 -17.33
CA ASN A 70 7.87 -12.07 -18.61
C ASN A 70 6.59 -11.72 -19.38
N HIS A 71 5.44 -11.65 -18.67
CA HIS A 71 4.15 -11.28 -19.23
C HIS A 71 3.54 -10.09 -18.50
N GLN A 72 2.66 -9.38 -19.18
CA GLN A 72 1.86 -8.30 -18.63
C GLN A 72 0.43 -8.36 -19.15
N ILE A 73 -0.50 -7.75 -18.44
CA ILE A 73 -1.88 -7.68 -18.90
C ILE A 73 -1.96 -6.85 -20.19
N SER A 74 -2.71 -7.33 -21.16
CA SER A 74 -3.00 -6.61 -22.40
C SER A 74 -4.48 -6.30 -22.57
N ASP A 75 -5.38 -7.18 -22.09
CA ASP A 75 -6.82 -6.98 -22.18
C ASP A 75 -7.57 -7.77 -21.10
N VAL A 76 -8.85 -7.48 -20.94
CA VAL A 76 -9.78 -8.17 -20.03
C VAL A 76 -11.05 -8.50 -20.79
N LEU A 77 -11.41 -9.78 -20.81
CA LEU A 77 -12.60 -10.26 -21.50
C LEU A 77 -13.72 -10.62 -20.52
N GLY A 78 -14.93 -10.26 -20.88
CA GLY A 78 -16.12 -10.54 -20.10
C GLY A 78 -17.30 -9.73 -20.63
N ASP A 79 -18.46 -9.89 -20.00
CA ASP A 79 -19.65 -9.10 -20.30
C ASP A 79 -19.97 -8.22 -19.05
N LYS A 80 -20.85 -8.70 -18.17
CA LYS A 80 -21.16 -8.01 -16.90
C LYS A 80 -20.13 -8.28 -15.80
N ARG A 81 -19.32 -9.31 -15.97
CA ARG A 81 -18.25 -9.73 -15.07
C ARG A 81 -17.04 -10.16 -15.87
N ILE A 82 -15.88 -10.10 -15.24
CA ILE A 82 -14.63 -10.63 -15.80
C ILE A 82 -14.77 -12.14 -15.98
N LYS A 83 -14.29 -12.64 -17.10
CA LYS A 83 -14.22 -14.08 -17.42
C LYS A 83 -12.81 -14.52 -17.75
N LYS A 84 -12.01 -13.63 -18.35
CA LYS A 84 -10.63 -13.91 -18.73
C LYS A 84 -9.73 -12.70 -18.59
N ALA A 85 -8.51 -12.93 -18.23
CA ALA A 85 -7.40 -12.01 -18.42
C ALA A 85 -6.65 -12.37 -19.69
N VAL A 86 -6.33 -11.40 -20.54
CA VAL A 86 -5.43 -11.58 -21.67
C VAL A 86 -4.07 -11.03 -21.28
N ILE A 87 -3.06 -11.87 -21.35
CA ILE A 87 -1.68 -11.48 -21.10
C ILE A 87 -0.87 -11.52 -22.38
N LYS A 88 0.22 -10.75 -22.42
CA LYS A 88 1.16 -10.77 -23.55
C LYS A 88 2.60 -10.79 -23.06
N ASP A 89 3.45 -11.41 -23.84
CA ASP A 89 4.90 -11.42 -23.67
C ASP A 89 5.58 -10.23 -24.39
N LYS A 90 6.91 -10.23 -24.42
CA LYS A 90 7.71 -9.20 -25.11
C LYS A 90 7.61 -9.26 -26.65
N SER A 91 7.14 -10.36 -27.21
CA SER A 91 6.92 -10.54 -28.66
C SER A 91 5.50 -10.19 -29.09
N ASP A 92 4.68 -9.67 -28.15
CA ASP A 92 3.24 -9.43 -28.30
C ASP A 92 2.41 -10.71 -28.56
N ALA A 93 2.98 -11.90 -28.32
CA ALA A 93 2.22 -13.13 -28.31
C ALA A 93 1.26 -13.13 -27.10
N THR A 94 -0.02 -13.41 -27.37
CA THR A 94 -1.07 -13.33 -26.35
C THR A 94 -1.52 -14.70 -25.87
N GLN A 95 -1.89 -14.76 -24.58
CA GLN A 95 -2.49 -15.92 -23.93
C GLN A 95 -3.70 -15.49 -23.10
N GLU A 96 -4.77 -16.27 -23.13
CA GLU A 96 -5.94 -16.08 -22.30
C GLU A 96 -5.88 -16.95 -21.04
N ILE A 97 -6.29 -16.38 -19.91
CA ILE A 97 -6.36 -17.06 -18.60
C ILE A 97 -7.78 -16.90 -18.08
N ASP A 98 -8.49 -18.00 -17.84
CA ASP A 98 -9.82 -17.99 -17.24
C ASP A 98 -9.74 -17.51 -15.78
N CYS A 99 -10.55 -16.51 -15.40
CA CYS A 99 -10.58 -15.98 -14.06
C CYS A 99 -11.94 -15.35 -13.71
N ASP A 100 -12.23 -15.35 -12.42
CA ASP A 100 -13.38 -14.64 -11.85
C ASP A 100 -13.02 -13.23 -11.40
N GLU A 101 -11.74 -13.02 -11.02
CA GLU A 101 -11.23 -11.75 -10.47
C GLU A 101 -9.81 -11.47 -10.95
N ILE A 102 -9.49 -10.18 -11.09
CA ILE A 102 -8.17 -9.69 -11.43
C ILE A 102 -7.71 -8.70 -10.35
N LEU A 103 -6.52 -8.90 -9.80
CA LEU A 103 -5.89 -8.02 -8.83
C LEU A 103 -4.60 -7.45 -9.42
N ILE A 104 -4.50 -6.11 -9.47
CA ILE A 104 -3.36 -5.42 -10.08
C ILE A 104 -2.57 -4.68 -9.01
N PHE A 105 -1.29 -5.10 -8.81
CA PHE A 105 -0.36 -4.51 -7.85
C PHE A 105 0.86 -3.91 -8.56
N TYR A 106 0.64 -2.89 -9.36
CA TYR A 106 1.71 -2.21 -10.12
C TYR A 106 2.40 -1.09 -9.33
N GLY A 107 2.06 -0.94 -8.05
CA GLY A 107 2.52 0.15 -7.21
C GLY A 107 1.69 1.41 -7.39
N LEU A 108 2.09 2.44 -6.67
CA LEU A 108 1.44 3.75 -6.72
C LEU A 108 2.27 4.72 -7.55
N LYS A 109 1.61 5.44 -8.45
CA LYS A 109 2.18 6.59 -9.15
C LYS A 109 1.71 7.84 -8.41
N MET A 110 2.64 8.54 -7.78
CA MET A 110 2.30 9.78 -7.08
C MET A 110 2.05 10.89 -8.10
N GLU A 111 0.89 11.52 -7.98
CA GLU A 111 0.52 12.71 -8.74
C GLU A 111 -0.13 13.68 -7.78
N LEU A 112 0.48 14.85 -7.60
CA LEU A 112 0.03 15.84 -6.62
C LEU A 112 -1.22 16.59 -7.07
N GLY A 113 -1.54 16.58 -8.38
CA GLY A 113 -2.70 17.30 -8.90
C GLY A 113 -2.67 18.78 -8.51
N PRO A 114 -3.79 19.36 -8.00
CA PRO A 114 -3.86 20.77 -7.62
C PRO A 114 -2.86 21.19 -6.53
N ILE A 115 -2.34 20.24 -5.74
CA ILE A 115 -1.36 20.53 -4.68
C ILE A 115 -0.07 21.13 -5.27
N ASN A 116 0.26 20.84 -6.53
CA ASN A 116 1.40 21.46 -7.22
C ASN A 116 1.33 23.00 -7.25
N ASP A 117 0.12 23.55 -7.25
CA ASP A 117 -0.14 24.96 -7.42
C ASP A 117 -0.29 25.72 -6.09
N TRP A 118 -0.15 25.01 -4.96
CA TRP A 118 -0.32 25.61 -3.63
C TRP A 118 0.90 26.42 -3.15
N GLY A 119 1.99 26.50 -3.92
CA GLY A 119 3.21 27.21 -3.53
C GLY A 119 4.04 26.47 -2.48
N LEU A 120 3.87 25.16 -2.38
CA LEU A 120 4.67 24.28 -1.51
C LEU A 120 6.06 24.04 -2.12
N ASN A 121 7.07 23.93 -1.26
CA ASN A 121 8.39 23.47 -1.69
C ASN A 121 8.33 21.97 -2.00
N LEU A 122 8.53 21.63 -3.26
CA LEU A 122 8.49 20.26 -3.73
C LEU A 122 9.90 19.71 -3.98
N ASN A 123 10.11 18.46 -3.67
CA ASN A 123 11.23 17.66 -4.13
C ASN A 123 10.67 16.54 -5.01
N GLU A 124 10.86 16.64 -6.33
CA GLU A 124 10.19 15.82 -7.34
C GLU A 124 8.65 15.87 -7.16
N LYS A 125 8.07 14.79 -6.65
CA LYS A 125 6.62 14.66 -6.39
C LYS A 125 6.29 14.54 -4.90
N GLN A 126 7.18 14.99 -4.03
CA GLN A 126 7.00 14.96 -2.59
C GLN A 126 7.12 16.38 -2.02
N ILE A 127 6.45 16.62 -0.91
CA ILE A 127 6.40 17.92 -0.24
C ILE A 127 7.53 17.99 0.78
N SER A 128 8.43 18.95 0.62
CA SER A 128 9.51 19.20 1.56
C SER A 128 8.96 19.72 2.88
N VAL A 129 9.42 19.12 4.00
CA VAL A 129 8.98 19.45 5.35
C VAL A 129 10.15 19.64 6.30
N ASN A 130 9.91 20.37 7.37
CA ASN A 130 10.80 20.43 8.52
C ASN A 130 10.69 19.13 9.33
N THR A 131 11.80 18.50 9.64
CA THR A 131 11.82 17.22 10.38
C THR A 131 11.50 17.36 11.87
N GLU A 132 11.52 18.57 12.42
CA GLU A 132 11.18 18.83 13.81
C GLU A 132 9.68 18.71 14.08
N ASN A 133 8.85 19.10 13.11
CA ASN A 133 7.41 19.21 13.30
C ASN A 133 6.57 18.91 12.04
N PHE A 134 7.22 18.52 10.93
CA PHE A 134 6.59 18.18 9.63
C PHE A 134 5.75 19.29 9.00
N GLU A 135 6.03 20.55 9.38
CA GLU A 135 5.45 21.71 8.74
C GLU A 135 6.16 22.00 7.41
N THR A 136 5.39 22.43 6.42
CA THR A 136 5.90 22.85 5.11
C THR A 136 6.44 24.28 5.15
N ASN A 137 6.83 24.83 4.00
CA ASN A 137 7.16 26.26 3.88
C ASN A 137 5.95 27.17 4.11
N LEU A 138 4.72 26.68 4.03
CA LEU A 138 3.50 27.44 4.32
C LEU A 138 3.09 27.21 5.78
N PRO A 139 3.02 28.26 6.61
CA PRO A 139 2.61 28.15 8.00
C PRO A 139 1.24 27.51 8.17
N GLY A 140 1.11 26.50 9.04
CA GLY A 140 -0.13 25.79 9.30
C GLY A 140 -0.43 24.67 8.30
N VAL A 141 0.42 24.46 7.30
CA VAL A 141 0.32 23.34 6.36
C VAL A 141 1.36 22.30 6.70
N PHE A 142 0.93 21.06 6.92
CA PHE A 142 1.75 19.91 7.30
C PHE A 142 1.67 18.85 6.24
N ALA A 143 2.77 18.10 6.03
CA ALA A 143 2.76 16.93 5.17
C ALA A 143 3.46 15.76 5.88
N ILE A 144 2.79 14.61 5.92
CA ILE A 144 3.23 13.39 6.60
C ILE A 144 3.02 12.17 5.72
N GLY A 145 3.65 11.04 6.06
CA GLY A 145 3.55 9.81 5.30
C GLY A 145 4.33 9.86 3.99
N ASP A 146 3.96 9.06 3.01
CA ASP A 146 4.72 8.87 1.76
C ASP A 146 4.86 10.13 0.90
N ILE A 147 3.96 11.11 1.09
CA ILE A 147 3.98 12.39 0.37
C ILE A 147 5.06 13.34 0.89
N SER A 148 5.51 13.22 2.14
CA SER A 148 6.51 14.10 2.73
C SER A 148 7.92 13.72 2.28
N HIS A 149 8.77 14.74 2.14
CA HIS A 149 10.18 14.61 1.83
C HIS A 149 11.07 15.28 2.88
N TYR A 150 12.06 14.55 3.36
CA TYR A 150 13.15 15.03 4.20
C TYR A 150 14.32 14.04 4.13
N PRO A 151 15.56 14.46 4.47
CA PRO A 151 16.71 13.56 4.48
C PRO A 151 16.51 12.35 5.39
N GLY A 152 16.76 11.14 4.87
CA GLY A 152 16.54 9.90 5.62
C GLY A 152 15.11 9.39 5.69
N LYS A 153 14.19 9.94 4.87
CA LYS A 153 12.80 9.49 4.80
C LYS A 153 12.69 8.02 4.43
N LEU A 154 12.00 7.26 5.30
CA LEU A 154 11.56 5.89 5.01
C LEU A 154 10.05 5.89 4.77
N LYS A 155 9.63 5.30 3.63
CA LYS A 155 8.20 5.16 3.27
C LYS A 155 7.59 3.96 3.98
N LEU A 156 7.42 4.09 5.29
CA LEU A 156 6.86 3.08 6.17
C LEU A 156 5.66 3.65 6.94
N ILE A 157 4.68 2.82 7.23
CA ILE A 157 3.53 3.19 8.08
C ILE A 157 4.01 3.68 9.45
N LEU A 158 5.02 3.01 10.03
CA LEU A 158 5.63 3.42 11.31
C LEU A 158 6.17 4.86 11.26
N SER A 159 6.90 5.22 10.19
CA SER A 159 7.40 6.59 10.02
C SER A 159 6.26 7.59 9.95
N GLY A 160 5.20 7.28 9.19
CA GLY A 160 4.02 8.14 9.07
C GLY A 160 3.31 8.37 10.41
N PHE A 161 3.21 7.37 11.27
CA PHE A 161 2.65 7.55 12.62
C PHE A 161 3.51 8.44 13.52
N HIS A 162 4.83 8.29 13.47
CA HIS A 162 5.75 9.16 14.20
C HIS A 162 5.62 10.61 13.72
N GLU A 163 5.63 10.82 12.41
CA GLU A 163 5.45 12.12 11.77
C GLU A 163 4.12 12.77 12.18
N ALA A 164 3.03 11.98 12.20
CA ALA A 164 1.70 12.43 12.63
C ALA A 164 1.70 12.91 14.08
N ALA A 165 2.41 12.22 14.96
CA ALA A 165 2.49 12.61 16.37
C ALA A 165 3.14 14.00 16.53
N LEU A 166 4.27 14.25 15.85
CA LEU A 166 4.97 15.53 15.92
C LEU A 166 4.18 16.66 15.23
N ALA A 167 3.63 16.39 14.04
CA ALA A 167 2.79 17.35 13.32
C ALA A 167 1.56 17.77 14.14
N SER A 168 0.90 16.82 14.81
CA SER A 168 -0.29 17.09 15.64
C SER A 168 0.02 18.02 16.81
N GLN A 169 1.17 17.85 17.47
CA GLN A 169 1.58 18.75 18.55
C GLN A 169 1.80 20.17 18.05
N LYS A 170 2.45 20.33 16.91
CA LYS A 170 2.64 21.67 16.32
C LYS A 170 1.35 22.29 15.84
N ALA A 171 0.48 21.49 15.21
CA ALA A 171 -0.84 21.94 14.78
C ALA A 171 -1.70 22.42 15.96
N PHE A 172 -1.66 21.71 17.10
CA PHE A 172 -2.36 22.14 18.32
C PHE A 172 -1.90 23.53 18.78
N VAL A 173 -0.58 23.75 18.91
CA VAL A 173 -0.03 25.04 19.33
C VAL A 173 -0.42 26.18 18.36
N ARG A 174 -0.53 25.88 17.07
CA ARG A 174 -1.00 26.89 16.09
C ARG A 174 -2.49 27.17 16.21
N ALA A 175 -3.30 26.15 16.41
CA ALA A 175 -4.76 26.28 16.50
C ALA A 175 -5.20 26.90 17.83
N LYS A 176 -4.40 26.73 18.88
CA LYS A 176 -4.70 27.15 20.26
C LYS A 176 -3.49 27.82 20.91
N PRO A 177 -3.09 29.02 20.44
CA PRO A 177 -1.87 29.68 20.89
C PRO A 177 -1.88 30.06 22.39
N ASP A 178 -3.06 30.23 22.97
CA ASP A 178 -3.25 30.59 24.39
C ASP A 178 -3.33 29.36 25.32
N GLU A 179 -3.32 28.15 24.76
CA GLU A 179 -3.36 26.91 25.55
C GLU A 179 -1.96 26.25 25.61
N THR A 180 -1.58 25.78 26.80
CA THR A 180 -0.33 25.04 26.99
C THR A 180 -0.55 23.57 26.64
N LEU A 181 0.21 23.06 25.64
CA LEU A 181 0.22 21.65 25.32
C LEU A 181 0.96 20.88 26.42
N THR A 182 0.25 20.09 27.21
CA THR A 182 0.86 19.23 28.22
C THR A 182 0.94 17.80 27.67
N PHE A 183 2.16 17.31 27.44
CA PHE A 183 2.36 15.91 27.08
C PHE A 183 2.04 15.00 28.25
N ARG A 184 1.09 14.09 28.10
CA ARG A 184 0.72 13.09 29.13
C ARG A 184 0.77 11.70 28.51
N TYR A 185 1.38 10.76 29.21
CA TYR A 185 1.29 9.36 28.83
C TYR A 185 -0.13 8.85 29.07
N THR A 186 -0.67 8.08 28.14
CA THR A 186 -2.01 7.46 28.23
C THR A 186 -2.17 6.61 29.51
N THR A 187 -1.11 5.92 29.89
CA THR A 187 -1.07 5.07 31.11
C THR A 187 -1.20 5.84 32.41
N SER A 188 -0.86 7.12 32.45
CA SER A 188 -0.95 7.99 33.63
C SER A 188 -2.15 8.96 33.57
N SER A 189 -2.97 8.92 32.52
CA SER A 189 -4.14 9.79 32.36
C SER A 189 -5.34 9.24 33.16
N SER A 190 -5.67 9.88 34.25
CA SER A 190 -6.87 9.54 35.05
C SER A 190 -8.18 9.63 34.27
N ASP A 191 -8.25 10.56 33.29
CA ASP A 191 -9.47 10.75 32.50
C ASP A 191 -9.64 9.59 31.49
N ILE A 192 -8.55 9.09 30.91
CA ILE A 192 -8.61 7.92 30.03
C ILE A 192 -8.90 6.66 30.84
N GLN A 193 -8.27 6.49 31.99
CA GLN A 193 -8.55 5.37 32.90
C GLN A 193 -10.02 5.30 33.28
N LYS A 194 -10.63 6.45 33.62
CA LYS A 194 -12.09 6.53 33.92
C LYS A 194 -12.94 6.16 32.70
N LYS A 195 -12.60 6.67 31.49
CA LYS A 195 -13.32 6.35 30.24
C LYS A 195 -13.21 4.87 29.85
N LEU A 196 -12.12 4.22 30.17
CA LEU A 196 -11.88 2.80 29.91
C LEU A 196 -12.39 1.88 31.03
N GLY A 197 -12.89 2.43 32.13
CA GLY A 197 -13.40 1.65 33.27
C GLY A 197 -12.32 0.88 34.02
N VAL A 198 -11.05 1.30 33.96
CA VAL A 198 -9.91 0.61 34.63
C VAL A 198 -9.53 1.23 35.97
N LYS A 199 -10.19 2.31 36.35
CA LYS A 199 -10.20 2.90 37.72
C LYS A 199 -11.42 3.75 37.92
#